data_a7e43893595c177b2b51caab3e3bc76d
#
_entry.id   a7e43893595c177b2b51caab3e3bc76d
#
_cell.length_a   1.000
_cell.length_b   1.000
_cell.length_c   1.000
_cell.angle_alpha   90.00
_cell.angle_beta   90.00
_cell.angle_gamma   90.00
#
_symmetry.space_group_name_H-M   'P 1'
#
loop_
_entity.id
_entity.type
_entity.pdbx_description
1 polymer ?
#
loop_
_entity_poly.entity_id
_entity_poly.type
_entity_poly.pdbx_seq_one_letter_code
_entity_poly.pdbx_strand_id
1 'polypeptide(L)'
;MNSSDERREHPRYDIPCRLRVELPGGADVRTRTLNISSSGAYFVTEEVVPDVGHTVIVRLAVPRDTANTFFLEQFAAKAKVIRRDPAASDRPGVGVAVRFEKVLALDLP
;
A
#
# COMPACT_ATOMS: atom_id res chain seq x y z
N MET A 1 14.97 5.26 -22.85
CA MET A 1 14.83 4.60 -21.56
C MET A 1 13.91 5.41 -20.68
N ASN A 2 13.03 4.76 -19.98
CA ASN A 2 12.07 5.44 -19.14
C ASN A 2 12.71 5.83 -17.79
N SER A 3 12.87 7.12 -17.57
CA SER A 3 13.49 7.61 -16.35
C SER A 3 12.69 7.28 -15.08
N SER A 4 11.37 7.07 -15.19
CA SER A 4 10.56 6.68 -14.04
C SER A 4 10.94 5.32 -13.51
N ASP A 5 11.19 4.37 -14.39
CA ASP A 5 11.58 3.03 -13.98
C ASP A 5 12.98 3.01 -13.39
N GLU A 6 13.85 3.83 -13.91
CA GLU A 6 15.22 3.95 -13.39
C GLU A 6 15.25 4.52 -11.98
N ARG A 7 14.29 5.38 -11.63
CA ARG A 7 14.23 6.00 -10.32
C ARG A 7 13.65 5.10 -9.24
N ARG A 8 13.02 4.01 -9.64
CA ARG A 8 12.44 3.07 -8.68
C ARG A 8 13.53 2.13 -8.18
N GLU A 9 13.84 2.24 -6.90
CA GLU A 9 14.75 1.31 -6.27
C GLU A 9 14.12 -0.06 -6.09
N HIS A 10 12.77 -0.10 -5.98
CA HIS A 10 12.03 -1.33 -5.72
C HIS A 10 10.93 -1.49 -6.74
N PRO A 11 10.86 -2.64 -7.42
CA PRO A 11 9.80 -2.89 -8.39
C PRO A 11 8.44 -2.95 -7.73
N ARG A 12 7.42 -2.55 -8.48
CA ARG A 12 6.02 -2.63 -8.06
C ARG A 12 5.40 -3.90 -8.62
N TYR A 13 4.54 -4.49 -7.81
CA TYR A 13 3.82 -5.71 -8.17
C TYR A 13 2.33 -5.48 -7.99
N ASP A 14 1.54 -5.96 -8.96
CA ASP A 14 0.07 -5.87 -8.91
C ASP A 14 -0.50 -7.02 -8.09
N ILE A 15 -0.10 -7.08 -6.83
CA ILE A 15 -0.53 -8.12 -5.91
C ILE A 15 -1.55 -7.50 -4.95
N PRO A 16 -2.79 -8.02 -4.92
CA PRO A 16 -3.80 -7.50 -4.01
C PRO A 16 -3.58 -8.05 -2.60
N CYS A 17 -2.86 -7.28 -1.79
CA CYS A 17 -2.65 -7.60 -0.39
C CYS A 17 -3.74 -6.93 0.46
N ARG A 18 -4.22 -7.63 1.49
CA ARG A 18 -5.11 -7.00 2.46
C ARG A 18 -4.36 -5.89 3.17
N LEU A 19 -5.02 -4.76 3.29
CA LEU A 19 -4.41 -3.56 3.86
C LEU A 19 -5.36 -2.96 4.88
N ARG A 20 -4.84 -2.67 6.06
CA ARG A 20 -5.52 -1.87 7.07
C ARG A 20 -4.67 -0.64 7.34
N VAL A 21 -5.27 0.52 7.18
CA VAL A 21 -4.61 1.80 7.43
C VAL A 21 -5.20 2.39 8.70
N GLU A 22 -4.38 2.53 9.72
CA GLU A 22 -4.78 3.16 10.99
C GLU A 22 -4.52 4.65 10.87
N LEU A 23 -5.59 5.43 11.00
CA LEU A 23 -5.55 6.87 10.84
C LEU A 23 -5.28 7.55 12.18
N PRO A 24 -4.73 8.78 12.16
CA PRO A 24 -4.68 9.59 13.37
C PRO A 24 -6.09 9.73 13.95
N GLY A 25 -6.25 9.53 15.25
CA GLY A 25 -7.55 9.58 15.89
C GLY A 25 -8.24 8.23 16.06
N GLY A 26 -7.65 7.15 15.53
CA GLY A 26 -8.08 5.79 15.83
C GLY A 26 -9.01 5.13 14.82
N ALA A 27 -9.43 5.83 13.78
CA ALA A 27 -10.24 5.21 12.73
C ALA A 27 -9.37 4.31 11.83
N ASP A 28 -9.96 3.26 11.29
CA ASP A 28 -9.30 2.33 10.38
C ASP A 28 -9.94 2.40 8.99
N VAL A 29 -9.10 2.30 7.96
CA VAL A 29 -9.53 2.04 6.59
C VAL A 29 -9.09 0.63 6.22
N ARG A 30 -10.01 -0.19 5.72
CA ARG A 30 -9.70 -1.55 5.28
C ARG A 30 -9.93 -1.66 3.79
N THR A 31 -8.92 -2.12 3.07
CA THR A 31 -8.97 -2.23 1.63
C THR A 31 -7.97 -3.27 1.15
N ARG A 32 -7.64 -3.23 -0.13
CA ARG A 32 -6.60 -4.06 -0.74
C ARG A 32 -5.69 -3.17 -1.57
N THR A 33 -4.44 -3.56 -1.66
CA THR A 33 -3.50 -2.85 -2.53
C THR A 33 -3.83 -3.11 -3.99
N LEU A 34 -3.66 -2.09 -4.83
CA LEU A 34 -3.63 -2.26 -6.28
C LEU A 34 -2.23 -2.63 -6.74
N ASN A 35 -1.22 -2.03 -6.12
CA ASN A 35 0.15 -2.45 -6.31
C ASN A 35 0.95 -2.22 -5.03
N ILE A 36 2.05 -2.92 -4.91
CA ILE A 36 2.89 -2.89 -3.73
C ILE A 36 4.35 -3.07 -4.11
N SER A 37 5.23 -2.42 -3.37
CA SER A 37 6.67 -2.64 -3.42
C SER A 37 7.21 -2.68 -2.00
N SER A 38 8.51 -2.95 -1.87
CA SER A 38 9.15 -2.92 -0.54
C SER A 38 9.21 -1.53 0.06
N SER A 39 8.99 -0.47 -0.72
CA SER A 39 9.05 0.91 -0.25
C SER A 39 7.68 1.59 -0.10
N GLY A 40 6.61 0.99 -0.60
CA GLY A 40 5.30 1.63 -0.50
C GLY A 40 4.18 0.82 -1.11
N ALA A 41 2.99 1.39 -1.10
CA ALA A 41 1.79 0.74 -1.61
C ALA A 41 0.84 1.78 -2.21
N TYR A 42 0.01 1.34 -3.14
CA TYR A 42 -1.06 2.13 -3.73
C TYR A 42 -2.38 1.39 -3.54
N PHE A 43 -3.40 2.10 -3.11
CA PHE A 43 -4.73 1.53 -2.89
C PHE A 43 -5.80 2.56 -3.20
N VAL A 44 -7.04 2.07 -3.35
CA VAL A 44 -8.22 2.93 -3.57
C VAL A 44 -9.16 2.70 -2.40
N THR A 45 -9.74 3.78 -1.89
CA THR A 45 -10.73 3.71 -0.82
C THR A 45 -11.82 4.75 -1.03
N GLU A 46 -13.04 4.42 -0.59
CA GLU A 46 -14.15 5.37 -0.55
C GLU A 46 -14.23 6.08 0.80
N GLU A 47 -13.40 5.69 1.73
CA GLU A 47 -13.40 6.26 3.08
C GLU A 47 -12.46 7.47 3.16
N VAL A 48 -12.60 8.23 4.21
CA VAL A 48 -11.77 9.42 4.43
C VAL A 48 -10.34 9.02 4.71
N VAL A 49 -9.40 9.67 4.03
CA VAL A 49 -7.97 9.45 4.22
C VAL A 49 -7.30 10.78 4.51
N PRO A 50 -6.22 10.79 5.30
CA PRO A 50 -5.48 12.02 5.57
C PRO A 50 -4.88 12.61 4.29
N ASP A 51 -4.60 13.90 4.35
CA ASP A 51 -3.94 14.61 3.26
C ASP A 51 -2.50 14.17 3.09
N VAL A 52 -1.93 14.55 1.95
CA VAL A 52 -0.52 14.32 1.66
C VAL A 52 0.34 14.91 2.78
N GLY A 53 1.33 14.16 3.19
CA GLY A 53 2.27 14.54 4.25
C GLY A 53 1.95 13.95 5.62
N HIS A 54 0.74 13.44 5.82
CA HIS A 54 0.38 12.81 7.09
C HIS A 54 0.96 11.41 7.19
N THR A 55 1.30 11.04 8.42
CA THR A 55 1.78 9.69 8.74
C THR A 55 0.61 8.83 9.18
N VAL A 56 0.58 7.61 8.67
CA VAL A 56 -0.40 6.58 9.03
C VAL A 56 0.34 5.31 9.40
N ILE A 57 -0.36 4.38 10.04
CA ILE A 57 0.20 3.04 10.27
C ILE A 57 -0.50 2.10 9.31
N VAL A 58 0.29 1.38 8.52
CA VAL A 58 -0.24 0.39 7.60
C VAL A 58 0.05 -1.00 8.12
N ARG A 59 -0.95 -1.88 7.98
CA ARG A 59 -0.83 -3.30 8.29
C ARG A 59 -1.16 -4.07 7.03
N LEU A 60 -0.20 -4.85 6.57
CA LEU A 60 -0.29 -5.60 5.33
C LEU A 60 -0.35 -7.10 5.62
N ALA A 61 -1.15 -7.81 4.85
CA ALA A 61 -1.15 -9.27 4.84
C ALA A 61 -0.74 -9.71 3.43
N VAL A 62 0.47 -10.24 3.31
CA VAL A 62 1.03 -10.67 2.03
C VAL A 62 0.76 -12.17 1.87
N PRO A 63 0.06 -12.58 0.81
CA PRO A 63 -0.21 -14.01 0.60
C PRO A 63 1.08 -14.76 0.27
N ARG A 64 1.29 -15.88 0.94
CA ARG A 64 2.41 -16.79 0.72
C ARG A 64 1.86 -18.15 0.37
N ASP A 65 2.34 -18.71 -0.71
CA ASP A 65 1.91 -20.03 -1.17
C ASP A 65 3.15 -20.91 -1.29
N THR A 66 3.21 -21.94 -0.47
CA THR A 66 4.29 -22.92 -0.54
C THR A 66 3.71 -24.25 -1.03
N ALA A 67 4.58 -25.23 -1.28
CA ALA A 67 4.15 -26.54 -1.81
C ALA A 67 3.09 -27.20 -0.92
N ASN A 68 3.09 -26.94 0.38
CA ASN A 68 2.22 -27.63 1.34
C ASN A 68 1.30 -26.70 2.11
N THR A 69 1.45 -25.38 1.97
CA THR A 69 0.78 -24.45 2.89
C THR A 69 0.50 -23.13 2.19
N PHE A 70 -0.65 -22.55 2.51
CA PHE A 70 -0.97 -21.16 2.21
C PHE A 70 -1.11 -20.40 3.52
N PHE A 71 -0.50 -19.22 3.61
CA PHE A 71 -0.66 -18.37 4.78
C PHE A 71 -0.51 -16.90 4.40
N LEU A 72 -0.95 -16.02 5.29
CA LEU A 72 -0.81 -14.58 5.15
C LEU A 72 0.29 -14.11 6.09
N GLU A 73 1.34 -13.55 5.53
CA GLU A 73 2.41 -12.97 6.33
C GLU A 73 2.09 -11.53 6.66
N GLN A 74 2.13 -11.20 7.95
CA GLN A 74 1.72 -9.88 8.45
C GLN A 74 2.91 -8.95 8.56
N PHE A 75 2.70 -7.71 8.10
CA PHE A 75 3.68 -6.62 8.23
C PHE A 75 2.98 -5.40 8.78
N ALA A 76 3.71 -4.62 9.57
CA ALA A 76 3.21 -3.34 10.05
C ALA A 76 4.31 -2.29 9.88
N ALA A 77 3.93 -1.10 9.44
CA ALA A 77 4.90 -0.03 9.21
C ALA A 77 4.24 1.33 9.32
N LYS A 78 5.01 2.30 9.76
CA LYS A 78 4.63 3.69 9.58
C LYS A 78 4.83 4.06 8.12
N ALA A 79 3.90 4.84 7.58
CA ALA A 79 3.96 5.27 6.21
C ALA A 79 3.47 6.71 6.10
N LYS A 80 3.94 7.39 5.07
CA LYS A 80 3.52 8.76 4.78
C LYS A 80 2.66 8.75 3.53
N VAL A 81 1.55 9.48 3.56
CA VAL A 81 0.74 9.70 2.37
C VAL A 81 1.51 10.65 1.46
N ILE A 82 1.88 10.19 0.27
CA ILE A 82 2.70 10.96 -0.65
C ILE A 82 1.91 11.46 -1.87
N ARG A 83 0.75 10.86 -2.15
CA ARG A 83 -0.07 11.28 -3.28
C ARG A 83 -1.52 10.84 -3.06
N ARG A 84 -2.44 11.68 -3.50
CA ARG A 84 -3.87 11.35 -3.55
C ARG A 84 -4.35 11.62 -4.97
N ASP A 85 -4.98 10.65 -5.58
CA ASP A 85 -5.53 10.77 -6.92
C ASP A 85 -7.05 10.87 -6.85
N PRO A 86 -7.69 11.75 -7.64
CA PRO A 86 -9.14 11.84 -7.66
C PRO A 86 -9.75 10.53 -8.16
N ALA A 87 -11.01 10.32 -7.82
CA ALA A 87 -11.74 9.16 -8.30
C ALA A 87 -11.73 9.11 -9.82
N ALA A 88 -11.52 7.92 -10.36
CA ALA A 88 -11.71 7.68 -11.78
C ALA A 88 -13.18 7.79 -12.12
N SER A 89 -13.49 8.21 -13.35
CA SER A 89 -14.87 8.45 -13.76
C SER A 89 -15.77 7.21 -13.69
N ASP A 90 -15.16 6.02 -13.77
CA ASP A 90 -15.88 4.73 -13.78
C ASP A 90 -15.82 4.01 -12.44
N ARG A 91 -15.18 4.61 -11.43
CA ARG A 91 -14.90 3.93 -10.17
C ARG A 91 -14.96 4.92 -9.01
N PRO A 92 -15.76 4.64 -7.96
CA PRO A 92 -15.78 5.51 -6.80
C PRO A 92 -14.50 5.40 -5.98
N GLY A 93 -14.21 6.42 -5.21
CA GLY A 93 -13.11 6.40 -4.27
C GLY A 93 -11.94 7.27 -4.70
N VAL A 94 -10.94 7.31 -3.83
CA VAL A 94 -9.72 8.08 -4.00
C VAL A 94 -8.54 7.12 -4.02
N GLY A 95 -7.64 7.31 -4.97
CA GLY A 95 -6.37 6.59 -5.00
C GLY A 95 -5.41 7.21 -4.01
N VAL A 96 -4.70 6.39 -3.26
CA VAL A 96 -3.77 6.83 -2.22
C VAL A 96 -2.45 6.09 -2.39
N ALA A 97 -1.38 6.84 -2.51
CA ALA A 97 -0.03 6.29 -2.49
C ALA A 97 0.61 6.59 -1.15
N VAL A 98 1.17 5.57 -0.53
CA VAL A 98 1.91 5.72 0.73
C VAL A 98 3.33 5.20 0.55
N ARG A 99 4.26 5.84 1.24
CA ARG A 99 5.65 5.41 1.31
C ARG A 99 5.96 4.95 2.73
N PHE A 100 6.48 3.73 2.86
CA PHE A 100 6.91 3.23 4.16
C PHE A 100 8.12 4.01 4.64
N GLU A 101 8.17 4.32 5.92
CA GLU A 101 9.32 5.03 6.49
C GLU A 101 10.61 4.22 6.39
N LYS A 102 10.47 2.89 6.42
CA LYS A 102 11.58 1.95 6.23
C LYS A 102 11.20 0.95 5.15
N VAL A 103 12.17 0.54 4.37
CA VAL A 103 11.97 -0.53 3.41
C VAL A 103 11.56 -1.80 4.16
N LEU A 104 10.51 -2.44 3.68
CA LEU A 104 10.00 -3.68 4.28
C LEU A 104 10.60 -4.89 3.56
N ALA A 105 10.96 -5.90 4.33
CA ALA A 105 11.46 -7.16 3.77
C ALA A 105 10.29 -8.03 3.32
N LEU A 106 9.54 -7.55 2.32
CA LEU A 106 8.34 -8.24 1.85
C LEU A 106 8.66 -9.50 1.06
N ASP A 107 9.86 -9.59 0.51
CA ASP A 107 10.27 -10.73 -0.30
C ASP A 107 9.25 -11.04 -1.40
N LEU A 108 8.98 -10.04 -2.21
CA LEU A 108 8.04 -10.15 -3.34
C LEU A 108 8.73 -10.83 -4.53
N PRO A 109 7.95 -11.48 -5.43
CA PRO A 109 8.52 -12.20 -6.57
C PRO A 109 9.33 -11.33 -7.51
#